data_f46db9e6191a80e42b038bae5733728c
#
_entry.id   f46db9e6191a80e42b038bae5733728c
#
_cell.length_a   1.000
_cell.length_b   1.000
_cell.length_c   1.000
_cell.angle_alpha   90.00
_cell.angle_beta   90.00
_cell.angle_gamma   90.00
#
_symmetry.space_group_name_H-M   'P 1'
#
loop_
_entity.id
_entity.type
_entity.pdbx_description
1 polymer ?
#
loop_
_entity_poly.entity_id
_entity_poly.type
_entity_poly.pdbx_seq_one_letter_code
_entity_poly.pdbx_strand_id
1 'polypeptide(L)'
;PPMVKLWAQRMGVTPTGVKITAAQTRFGSCSGKDSLCFSLHLMEYPLEAAEAVVVHELAHIRHKNHGPDFYALVRRTLPDYDSRIQILK
;
A
#
# COMPACT_ATOMS: atom_id res chain seq x y z
N PRO A 1 8.88 6.21 5.99
CA PRO A 1 7.77 6.65 6.85
C PRO A 1 7.42 5.61 7.90
N PRO A 2 7.08 6.01 9.12
CA PRO A 2 6.75 5.07 10.20
C PRO A 2 5.57 4.15 9.87
N MET A 3 4.60 4.64 9.11
CA MET A 3 3.44 3.86 8.70
C MET A 3 3.83 2.64 7.86
N VAL A 4 4.74 2.82 6.91
CA VAL A 4 5.20 1.72 6.06
C VAL A 4 5.90 0.66 6.91
N LYS A 5 6.78 1.08 7.81
CA LYS A 5 7.51 0.17 8.68
C LYS A 5 6.57 -0.62 9.58
N LEU A 6 5.58 0.06 10.16
CA LEU A 6 4.60 -0.58 11.04
C LEU A 6 3.82 -1.67 10.32
N TRP A 7 3.25 -1.33 9.15
CA TRP A 7 2.45 -2.29 8.39
C TRP A 7 3.30 -3.41 7.81
N ALA A 8 4.53 -3.10 7.38
CA ALA A 8 5.45 -4.13 6.89
C ALA A 8 5.73 -5.18 7.97
N GLN A 9 5.94 -4.74 9.21
CA GLN A 9 6.16 -5.65 10.33
C GLN A 9 4.93 -6.52 10.60
N ARG A 10 3.74 -5.91 10.60
CA ARG A 10 2.49 -6.62 10.83
C ARG A 10 2.19 -7.65 9.74
N MET A 11 2.53 -7.33 8.51
CA MET A 11 2.29 -8.21 7.36
C MET A 11 3.40 -9.24 7.16
N GLY A 12 4.51 -9.10 7.86
CA GLY A 12 5.64 -10.02 7.75
C GLY A 12 6.39 -9.89 6.42
N VAL A 13 6.45 -8.68 5.87
CA VAL A 13 7.15 -8.40 4.60
C VAL A 13 8.22 -7.34 4.83
N THR A 14 9.24 -7.33 3.96
CA THR A 14 10.34 -6.37 4.04
C THR A 14 10.55 -5.73 2.67
N PRO A 15 10.15 -4.47 2.48
CA PRO A 15 10.44 -3.78 1.23
C PRO A 15 11.94 -3.49 1.11
N THR A 16 12.46 -3.51 -0.12
CA THR A 16 13.86 -3.23 -0.38
C THR A 16 14.16 -1.73 -0.35
N GLY A 17 13.14 -0.90 -0.51
CA GLY A 17 13.27 0.55 -0.43
C GLY A 17 11.92 1.21 -0.51
N VAL A 18 11.86 2.46 -0.09
CA VAL A 18 10.64 3.27 -0.15
C VAL A 18 11.00 4.64 -0.67
N LYS A 19 10.30 5.09 -1.71
CA LYS A 19 10.51 6.41 -2.32
C LYS A 19 9.22 7.20 -2.30
N ILE A 20 9.36 8.52 -2.21
CA ILE A 20 8.23 9.44 -2.32
C ILE A 20 8.42 10.24 -3.60
N THR A 21 7.39 10.35 -4.42
CA THR A 21 7.44 11.07 -5.69
C THR A 21 6.30 12.06 -5.79
N ALA A 22 6.37 12.94 -6.80
CA ALA A 22 5.31 13.89 -7.10
C ALA A 22 4.38 13.39 -8.22
N ALA A 23 4.40 12.09 -8.53
CA ALA A 23 3.57 11.51 -9.58
C ALA A 23 2.09 11.76 -9.31
N GLN A 24 1.35 12.15 -10.35
CA GLN A 24 -0.08 12.48 -10.23
C GLN A 24 -0.99 11.37 -10.73
N THR A 25 -0.42 10.37 -11.39
CA THR A 25 -1.20 9.29 -12.02
C THR A 25 -1.42 8.09 -11.10
N ARG A 26 -0.63 7.98 -10.03
CA ARG A 26 -0.71 6.85 -9.09
C ARG A 26 -0.49 7.34 -7.68
N PHE A 27 -1.19 6.73 -6.72
CA PHE A 27 -0.92 6.97 -5.30
C PHE A 27 0.27 6.15 -4.82
N GLY A 28 0.52 4.99 -5.42
CA GLY A 28 1.65 4.15 -5.04
C GLY A 28 1.91 3.07 -6.07
N SER A 29 3.07 2.43 -5.95
CA SER A 29 3.43 1.30 -6.79
C SER A 29 4.45 0.42 -6.09
N CYS A 30 4.58 -0.83 -6.56
CA CYS A 30 5.57 -1.77 -6.06
C CYS A 30 6.30 -2.36 -7.28
N SER A 31 7.63 -2.27 -7.28
CA SER A 31 8.43 -2.83 -8.36
C SER A 31 8.59 -4.35 -8.20
N GLY A 32 9.05 -5.01 -9.25
CA GLY A 32 9.35 -6.44 -9.18
C GLY A 32 10.46 -6.78 -8.20
N LYS A 33 11.22 -5.78 -7.73
CA LYS A 33 12.29 -5.94 -6.75
C LYS A 33 11.86 -5.54 -5.34
N ASP A 34 10.56 -5.45 -5.09
CA ASP A 34 9.97 -5.13 -3.78
C ASP A 34 10.30 -3.73 -3.30
N SER A 35 10.60 -2.81 -4.22
CA SER A 35 10.79 -1.40 -3.92
C SER A 35 9.44 -0.68 -4.04
N LEU A 36 9.08 0.07 -3.01
CA LEU A 36 7.82 0.80 -2.97
C LEU A 36 8.01 2.25 -3.37
N CYS A 37 6.98 2.82 -3.99
CA CYS A 37 6.97 4.23 -4.38
C CYS A 37 5.60 4.80 -4.02
N PHE A 38 5.57 5.93 -3.32
CA PHE A 38 4.31 6.58 -2.93
C PHE A 38 4.30 8.02 -3.43
N SER A 39 3.09 8.49 -3.76
CA SER A 39 2.91 9.86 -4.23
C SER A 39 2.73 10.83 -3.06
N LEU A 40 3.30 12.04 -3.19
CA LEU A 40 3.05 13.12 -2.24
C LEU A 40 1.57 13.49 -2.19
N HIS A 41 0.85 13.31 -3.29
CA HIS A 41 -0.59 13.62 -3.35
C HIS A 41 -1.41 12.75 -2.41
N LEU A 42 -0.88 11.61 -1.99
CA LEU A 42 -1.55 10.75 -1.03
C LEU A 42 -1.77 11.47 0.32
N MET A 43 -0.90 12.42 0.65
CA MET A 43 -1.00 13.19 1.89
C MET A 43 -2.19 14.15 1.92
N GLU A 44 -2.82 14.40 0.76
CA GLU A 44 -4.03 15.23 0.66
C GLU A 44 -5.28 14.49 1.13
N TYR A 45 -5.18 13.18 1.38
CA TYR A 45 -6.30 12.32 1.77
C TYR A 45 -6.20 11.95 3.24
N PRO A 46 -7.32 11.50 3.85
CA PRO A 46 -7.30 11.06 5.24
C PRO A 46 -6.30 9.94 5.49
N LEU A 47 -5.82 9.84 6.72
CA LEU A 47 -4.82 8.84 7.10
C LEU A 47 -5.28 7.40 6.80
N GLU A 48 -6.56 7.09 7.04
CA GLU A 48 -7.07 5.75 6.78
C GLU A 48 -7.01 5.37 5.29
N ALA A 49 -7.17 6.34 4.40
CA ALA A 49 -7.01 6.08 2.96
C ALA A 49 -5.54 5.85 2.61
N ALA A 50 -4.64 6.63 3.22
CA ALA A 50 -3.21 6.44 3.02
C ALA A 50 -2.76 5.08 3.52
N GLU A 51 -3.27 4.62 4.64
CA GLU A 51 -2.95 3.29 5.16
C GLU A 51 -3.40 2.18 4.20
N ALA A 52 -4.56 2.36 3.55
CA ALA A 52 -5.04 1.38 2.57
C ALA A 52 -4.08 1.27 1.40
N VAL A 53 -3.54 2.39 0.91
CA VAL A 53 -2.55 2.36 -0.18
C VAL A 53 -1.26 1.69 0.27
N VAL A 54 -0.79 2.00 1.48
CA VAL A 54 0.42 1.38 2.03
C VAL A 54 0.25 -0.14 2.10
N VAL A 55 -0.86 -0.62 2.64
CA VAL A 55 -1.14 -2.06 2.75
C VAL A 55 -1.24 -2.69 1.37
N HIS A 56 -1.90 -2.01 0.41
CA HIS A 56 -2.02 -2.48 -0.97
C HIS A 56 -0.63 -2.75 -1.58
N GLU A 57 0.28 -1.77 -1.47
CA GLU A 57 1.60 -1.92 -2.06
C GLU A 57 2.47 -2.93 -1.32
N LEU A 58 2.36 -3.00 0.01
CA LEU A 58 3.07 -4.02 0.78
C LEU A 58 2.59 -5.43 0.43
N ALA A 59 1.29 -5.59 0.16
CA ALA A 59 0.75 -6.89 -0.23
C ALA A 59 1.35 -7.37 -1.55
N HIS A 60 1.73 -6.45 -2.45
CA HIS A 60 2.37 -6.81 -3.71
C HIS A 60 3.76 -7.44 -3.53
N ILE A 61 4.39 -7.28 -2.38
CA ILE A 61 5.65 -7.96 -2.09
C ILE A 61 5.44 -9.48 -2.06
N ARG A 62 4.29 -9.92 -1.55
CA ARG A 62 3.94 -11.35 -1.50
C ARG A 62 3.17 -11.82 -2.73
N HIS A 63 2.29 -10.98 -3.26
CA HIS A 63 1.40 -11.34 -4.37
C HIS A 63 1.48 -10.25 -5.43
N LYS A 64 2.21 -10.50 -6.51
CA LYS A 64 2.42 -9.50 -7.56
C LYS A 64 1.15 -9.23 -8.38
N ASN A 65 0.25 -10.21 -8.46
CA ASN A 65 -1.00 -10.08 -9.20
C ASN A 65 -2.16 -9.73 -8.27
N HIS A 66 -3.17 -9.03 -8.80
CA HIS A 66 -4.40 -8.73 -8.07
C HIS A 66 -5.36 -9.91 -8.06
N GLY A 67 -4.87 -11.07 -7.63
CA GLY A 67 -5.68 -12.28 -7.55
C GLY A 67 -6.37 -12.44 -6.20
N PRO A 68 -7.09 -13.55 -6.00
CA PRO A 68 -7.80 -13.80 -4.73
C PRO A 68 -6.89 -13.79 -3.51
N ASP A 69 -5.68 -14.32 -3.63
CA ASP A 69 -4.75 -14.35 -2.51
C ASP A 69 -4.29 -12.96 -2.10
N PHE A 70 -4.08 -12.08 -3.08
CA PHE A 70 -3.72 -10.68 -2.83
C PHE A 70 -4.81 -10.00 -2.00
N TYR A 71 -6.06 -10.08 -2.47
CA TYR A 71 -7.17 -9.43 -1.78
C TYR A 71 -7.47 -10.07 -0.43
N ALA A 72 -7.28 -11.37 -0.30
CA ALA A 72 -7.44 -12.05 0.98
C ALA A 72 -6.45 -11.48 2.01
N LEU A 73 -5.20 -11.29 1.62
CA LEU A 73 -4.18 -10.71 2.50
C LEU A 73 -4.52 -9.27 2.88
N VAL A 74 -4.89 -8.44 1.89
CA VAL A 74 -5.22 -7.04 2.12
C VAL A 74 -6.42 -6.90 3.07
N ARG A 75 -7.49 -7.67 2.84
CA ARG A 75 -8.71 -7.60 3.64
C ARG A 75 -8.52 -8.19 5.02
N ARG A 76 -7.64 -9.17 5.18
CA ARG A 76 -7.30 -9.71 6.50
C ARG A 76 -6.51 -8.69 7.31
N THR A 77 -5.63 -7.93 6.66
CA THR A 77 -4.82 -6.89 7.30
C THR A 77 -5.66 -5.66 7.64
N LEU A 78 -6.52 -5.25 6.70
CA LEU A 78 -7.47 -4.13 6.88
C LEU A 78 -8.88 -4.63 6.51
N PRO A 79 -9.70 -5.04 7.49
CA PRO A 79 -11.06 -5.52 7.21
C PRO A 79 -11.93 -4.49 6.49
N ASP A 80 -11.68 -3.19 6.68
CA ASP A 80 -12.42 -2.11 6.03
C ASP A 80 -11.70 -1.55 4.81
N TYR A 81 -10.81 -2.33 4.19
CA TYR A 81 -10.01 -1.90 3.04
C TYR A 81 -10.87 -1.32 1.93
N ASP A 82 -11.96 -1.99 1.56
CA ASP A 82 -12.79 -1.55 0.44
C ASP A 82 -13.42 -0.18 0.72
N SER A 83 -13.84 0.07 1.95
CA SER A 83 -14.38 1.37 2.35
C SER A 83 -13.32 2.46 2.29
N ARG A 84 -12.11 2.15 2.74
CA ARG A 84 -10.99 3.10 2.72
C ARG A 84 -10.63 3.50 1.29
N ILE A 85 -10.60 2.53 0.37
CA ILE A 85 -10.27 2.78 -1.04
C ILE A 85 -11.29 3.68 -1.71
N GLN A 86 -12.56 3.62 -1.32
CA GLN A 86 -13.59 4.50 -1.88
C GLN A 86 -13.30 5.98 -1.65
N ILE A 87 -12.58 6.33 -0.59
CA ILE A 87 -12.19 7.71 -0.31
C ILE A 87 -11.32 8.27 -1.43
N LEU A 88 -10.55 7.42 -2.11
CA LEU A 88 -9.62 7.80 -3.16
C LEU A 88 -10.25 7.92 -4.55
N LYS A 89 -11.49 7.53 -4.69
CA LYS A 89 -12.17 7.50 -5.99
C LYS A 89 -13.03 8.72 -6.26
#